data_aa46557f1097c41848272b9548f10e25
#
_entry.id   aa46557f1097c41848272b9548f10e25
#
_cell.length_a   1.000
_cell.length_b   1.000
_cell.length_c   1.000
_cell.angle_alpha   90.00
_cell.angle_beta   90.00
_cell.angle_gamma   90.00
#
_symmetry.space_group_name_H-M   'P 1'
#
loop_
_entity.id
_entity.type
_entity.pdbx_description
1 polymer ?
#
loop_
_entity_poly.entity_id
_entity_poly.type
_entity_poly.pdbx_seq_one_letter_code
_entity_poly.pdbx_strand_id
1 'polypeptide(L)'
;MKKQNVLNLIKYHVEKNENSFRNEAINIARYFDSIGDEQLAEYIMGLIAEANLYTPQSSDFESDFLRQVDTRAVEPLSLPTEIAEDIKGIINAVNHNVGINKFLFEGLPGSGKTEAAKHVARLLDRLLFCVNFDNLIDSKLGQTNKNIVKVFNEIGALPCSNKVVVLFDEIDVIALDRINSHDVREMGRVTSIILRELDRLTDLNKEIVIIATTNLFSNFDKALIRRFDAVINFDRYKKEDLIEVGEYYFSSFVKNFKNISKDTRLFKKILKASDVLPYPGELKNIIKTSLAFSDVDLEYDYLRRFYNNLIGNLDGTDINKLYEKGFTVREIEKLKGESKSAVARKLNKEDDINE
;
A
#
# COMPACT_ATOMS: atom_id res chain seq x y z
N MET A 1 -20.21 -3.44 43.37
CA MET A 1 -21.00 -3.75 42.15
C MET A 1 -22.10 -4.76 42.48
N LYS A 2 -23.35 -4.47 42.12
CA LYS A 2 -24.46 -5.41 42.35
C LYS A 2 -24.56 -6.40 41.17
N LYS A 3 -24.96 -7.65 41.47
CA LYS A 3 -25.19 -8.65 40.38
C LYS A 3 -26.18 -8.15 39.32
N GLN A 4 -27.09 -7.26 39.70
CA GLN A 4 -28.08 -6.65 38.82
C GLN A 4 -27.44 -5.78 37.73
N ASN A 5 -26.37 -5.07 38.04
CA ASN A 5 -25.68 -4.23 37.03
C ASN A 5 -25.12 -5.09 35.88
N VAL A 6 -24.56 -6.26 36.20
CA VAL A 6 -24.05 -7.19 35.17
C VAL A 6 -25.20 -7.75 34.32
N LEU A 7 -26.31 -8.12 34.97
CA LEU A 7 -27.49 -8.63 34.28
C LEU A 7 -28.09 -7.55 33.34
N ASN A 8 -28.15 -6.31 33.80
CA ASN A 8 -28.64 -5.19 33.00
C ASN A 8 -27.76 -4.94 31.78
N LEU A 9 -26.41 -4.97 31.92
CA LEU A 9 -25.49 -4.84 30.78
C LEU A 9 -25.77 -5.90 29.73
N ILE A 10 -25.83 -7.16 30.14
CA ILE A 10 -26.09 -8.31 29.23
C ILE A 10 -27.45 -8.12 28.54
N LYS A 11 -28.49 -7.77 29.31
CA LYS A 11 -29.83 -7.54 28.80
C LYS A 11 -29.85 -6.44 27.74
N TYR A 12 -29.31 -5.27 28.06
CA TYR A 12 -29.31 -4.12 27.13
C TYR A 12 -28.47 -4.38 25.87
N HIS A 13 -27.39 -5.14 26.00
CA HIS A 13 -26.61 -5.59 24.85
C HIS A 13 -27.40 -6.52 23.93
N VAL A 14 -28.09 -7.52 24.48
CA VAL A 14 -28.96 -8.45 23.72
C VAL A 14 -30.13 -7.74 23.06
N GLU A 15 -30.73 -6.76 23.77
CA GLU A 15 -31.82 -5.95 23.27
C GLU A 15 -31.37 -4.86 22.29
N LYS A 16 -30.07 -4.74 22.01
CA LYS A 16 -29.44 -3.69 21.17
C LYS A 16 -29.84 -2.27 21.63
N ASN A 17 -30.04 -2.07 22.92
CA ASN A 17 -30.37 -0.78 23.51
C ASN A 17 -29.08 -0.06 23.96
N GLU A 18 -28.41 0.58 23.00
CA GLU A 18 -27.13 1.27 23.20
C GLU A 18 -27.17 2.35 24.30
N ASN A 19 -28.26 3.13 24.39
CA ASN A 19 -28.36 4.19 25.37
C ASN A 19 -28.42 3.63 26.81
N SER A 20 -29.24 2.59 27.04
CA SER A 20 -29.35 1.95 28.35
C SER A 20 -28.06 1.18 28.70
N PHE A 21 -27.41 0.56 27.72
CA PHE A 21 -26.12 -0.08 27.89
C PHE A 21 -25.04 0.90 28.35
N ARG A 22 -24.91 2.04 27.66
CA ARG A 22 -23.97 3.13 28.03
C ARG A 22 -24.22 3.66 29.43
N ASN A 23 -25.46 3.94 29.76
CA ASN A 23 -25.81 4.46 31.10
C ASN A 23 -25.46 3.47 32.22
N GLU A 24 -25.72 2.17 32.03
CA GLU A 24 -25.37 1.14 33.01
C GLU A 24 -23.86 0.99 33.16
N ALA A 25 -23.12 1.05 32.05
CA ALA A 25 -21.67 0.99 32.06
C ALA A 25 -21.03 2.23 32.75
N ILE A 26 -21.60 3.43 32.57
CA ILE A 26 -21.19 4.63 33.33
C ILE A 26 -21.45 4.45 34.83
N ASN A 27 -22.56 3.85 35.21
CA ASN A 27 -22.87 3.58 36.62
C ASN A 27 -21.87 2.60 37.24
N ILE A 28 -21.43 1.60 36.46
CA ILE A 28 -20.39 0.67 36.88
C ILE A 28 -19.04 1.37 37.02
N ALA A 29 -18.63 2.23 36.07
CA ALA A 29 -17.41 3.01 36.18
C ALA A 29 -17.40 3.90 37.43
N ARG A 30 -18.47 4.62 37.71
CA ARG A 30 -18.62 5.43 38.93
C ARG A 30 -18.53 4.61 40.21
N TYR A 31 -19.03 3.38 40.20
CA TYR A 31 -18.89 2.49 41.35
C TYR A 31 -17.42 2.14 41.59
N PHE A 32 -16.64 1.78 40.56
CA PHE A 32 -15.20 1.49 40.70
C PHE A 32 -14.43 2.71 41.17
N ASP A 33 -14.71 3.88 40.63
CA ASP A 33 -14.15 5.15 41.12
C ASP A 33 -14.43 5.36 42.62
N SER A 34 -15.66 5.11 43.08
CA SER A 34 -16.07 5.28 44.48
C SER A 34 -15.37 4.33 45.46
N ILE A 35 -14.83 3.22 45.00
CA ILE A 35 -14.07 2.26 45.82
C ILE A 35 -12.55 2.38 45.66
N GLY A 36 -12.09 3.44 44.94
CA GLY A 36 -10.67 3.76 44.74
C GLY A 36 -9.99 2.99 43.62
N ASP A 37 -10.74 2.30 42.75
CA ASP A 37 -10.21 1.64 41.56
C ASP A 37 -10.34 2.59 40.35
N GLU A 38 -9.60 3.68 40.40
CA GLU A 38 -9.61 4.75 39.40
C GLU A 38 -9.20 4.21 38.01
N GLN A 39 -8.23 3.30 37.96
CA GLN A 39 -7.74 2.76 36.67
C GLN A 39 -8.83 1.98 35.92
N LEU A 40 -9.62 1.16 36.63
CA LEU A 40 -10.72 0.41 36.04
C LEU A 40 -11.89 1.35 35.64
N ALA A 41 -12.14 2.38 36.45
CA ALA A 41 -13.16 3.39 36.14
C ALA A 41 -12.80 4.16 34.85
N GLU A 42 -11.57 4.65 34.73
CA GLU A 42 -11.07 5.32 33.53
C GLU A 42 -11.11 4.41 32.31
N TYR A 43 -10.73 3.14 32.46
CA TYR A 43 -10.78 2.16 31.38
C TYR A 43 -12.21 1.94 30.87
N ILE A 44 -13.19 1.75 31.75
CA ILE A 44 -14.59 1.60 31.39
C ILE A 44 -15.12 2.88 30.70
N MET A 45 -14.80 4.05 31.22
CA MET A 45 -15.21 5.33 30.63
C MET A 45 -14.59 5.54 29.24
N GLY A 46 -13.34 5.14 29.05
CA GLY A 46 -12.66 5.14 27.75
C GLY A 46 -13.35 4.27 26.72
N LEU A 47 -13.76 3.05 27.12
CA LEU A 47 -14.50 2.14 26.24
C LEU A 47 -15.85 2.70 25.79
N ILE A 48 -16.55 3.42 26.68
CA ILE A 48 -17.89 3.96 26.43
C ILE A 48 -17.85 5.25 25.61
N ALA A 49 -16.84 6.08 25.83
CA ALA A 49 -16.73 7.42 25.21
C ALA A 49 -16.45 7.37 23.71
N GLU A 50 -16.25 6.19 23.10
CA GLU A 50 -15.70 6.05 21.72
C GLU A 50 -14.44 6.91 21.53
N ALA A 51 -13.93 7.45 22.60
CA ALA A 51 -12.67 8.14 22.56
C ALA A 51 -11.60 7.08 22.26
N ASN A 52 -10.85 7.29 21.18
CA ASN A 52 -9.59 6.60 20.86
C ASN A 52 -8.53 6.81 21.97
N LEU A 53 -8.90 6.54 23.23
CA LEU A 53 -8.06 6.75 24.42
C LEU A 53 -7.24 5.53 24.78
N TYR A 54 -7.38 4.42 24.03
CA TYR A 54 -6.43 3.34 24.07
C TYR A 54 -6.13 2.91 22.63
N THR A 55 -5.32 3.69 21.94
CA THR A 55 -4.22 3.03 21.23
C THR A 55 -3.35 2.47 22.34
N PRO A 56 -3.20 1.17 22.52
CA PRO A 56 -2.10 0.67 23.32
C PRO A 56 -0.87 1.36 22.73
N GLN A 57 -0.17 2.13 23.53
CA GLN A 57 1.17 2.54 23.13
C GLN A 57 1.83 1.25 22.70
N SER A 58 2.40 1.24 21.52
CA SER A 58 2.94 0.12 20.73
C SER A 58 4.01 -0.73 21.45
N SER A 59 3.94 -0.85 22.77
CA SER A 59 4.96 -1.49 23.58
C SER A 59 4.71 -2.96 23.88
N ASP A 60 3.51 -3.51 23.66
CA ASP A 60 3.25 -4.86 24.19
C ASP A 60 2.61 -5.87 23.23
N PHE A 61 2.50 -5.58 21.92
CA PHE A 61 2.19 -6.63 20.96
C PHE A 61 3.50 -7.24 20.46
N GLU A 62 4.12 -8.08 21.28
CA GLU A 62 5.27 -8.89 20.87
C GLU A 62 4.76 -10.11 20.11
N SER A 63 4.98 -10.12 18.82
CA SER A 63 4.77 -11.26 17.94
C SER A 63 5.99 -11.44 17.07
N ASP A 64 6.46 -12.68 16.95
CA ASP A 64 7.53 -13.04 16.02
C ASP A 64 7.07 -12.96 14.56
N PHE A 65 5.76 -13.01 14.31
CA PHE A 65 5.18 -13.18 12.99
C PHE A 65 4.37 -11.98 12.49
N LEU A 66 3.83 -11.16 13.38
CA LEU A 66 2.99 -10.01 13.02
C LEU A 66 3.67 -8.71 13.43
N ARG A 67 3.84 -7.81 12.49
CA ARG A 67 4.34 -6.45 12.71
C ARG A 67 3.24 -5.44 12.49
N GLN A 68 2.95 -4.62 13.49
CA GLN A 68 2.04 -3.48 13.33
C GLN A 68 2.68 -2.42 12.42
N VAL A 69 1.92 -1.91 11.47
CA VAL A 69 2.35 -0.88 10.51
C VAL A 69 1.60 0.41 10.80
N ASP A 70 2.33 1.50 10.98
CA ASP A 70 1.70 2.83 11.14
C ASP A 70 1.15 3.32 9.78
N THR A 71 -0.16 3.53 9.74
CA THR A 71 -0.88 4.00 8.54
C THR A 71 -1.19 5.50 8.56
N ARG A 72 -0.83 6.23 9.64
CA ARG A 72 -1.13 7.68 9.79
C ARG A 72 -0.31 8.55 8.83
N ALA A 73 0.92 8.14 8.56
CA ALA A 73 1.86 8.88 7.71
C ALA A 73 1.93 8.35 6.26
N VAL A 74 0.90 7.63 5.79
CA VAL A 74 0.86 7.13 4.41
C VAL A 74 0.71 8.29 3.44
N GLU A 75 1.64 8.40 2.50
CA GLU A 75 1.60 9.41 1.43
C GLU A 75 0.34 9.21 0.56
N PRO A 76 -0.30 10.29 0.07
CA PRO A 76 -1.41 10.14 -0.85
C PRO A 76 -1.02 9.30 -2.06
N LEU A 77 -1.87 8.36 -2.42
CA LEU A 77 -1.68 7.44 -3.54
C LEU A 77 -2.58 7.88 -4.71
N SER A 78 -1.97 8.16 -5.86
CA SER A 78 -2.71 8.38 -7.10
C SER A 78 -2.92 7.05 -7.80
N LEU A 79 -4.17 6.63 -7.91
CA LEU A 79 -4.59 5.38 -8.56
C LEU A 79 -5.43 5.70 -9.80
N PRO A 80 -5.37 4.86 -10.85
CA PRO A 80 -6.34 4.89 -11.93
C PRO A 80 -7.77 4.81 -11.41
N THR A 81 -8.70 5.45 -12.10
CA THR A 81 -10.12 5.50 -11.69
C THR A 81 -10.69 4.09 -11.44
N GLU A 82 -10.38 3.15 -12.32
CA GLU A 82 -10.85 1.76 -12.22
C GLU A 82 -10.37 1.06 -10.93
N ILE A 83 -9.10 1.25 -10.55
CA ILE A 83 -8.56 0.70 -9.30
C ILE A 83 -9.13 1.44 -8.08
N ALA A 84 -9.28 2.76 -8.17
CA ALA A 84 -9.87 3.55 -7.10
C ALA A 84 -11.33 3.17 -6.83
N GLU A 85 -12.11 2.81 -7.86
CA GLU A 85 -13.47 2.30 -7.73
C GLU A 85 -13.50 0.94 -7.04
N ASP A 86 -12.58 0.03 -7.37
CA ASP A 86 -12.45 -1.25 -6.67
C ASP A 86 -12.11 -1.06 -5.19
N ILE A 87 -11.18 -0.14 -4.86
CA ILE A 87 -10.86 0.20 -3.47
C ILE A 87 -12.09 0.76 -2.73
N LYS A 88 -12.88 1.63 -3.37
CA LYS A 88 -14.15 2.10 -2.79
C LYS A 88 -15.12 0.94 -2.57
N GLY A 89 -15.17 -0.02 -3.50
CA GLY A 89 -15.96 -1.25 -3.37
C GLY A 89 -15.56 -2.07 -2.13
N ILE A 90 -14.25 -2.23 -1.88
CA ILE A 90 -13.73 -2.88 -0.67
C ILE A 90 -14.22 -2.15 0.59
N ILE A 91 -14.04 -0.82 0.65
CA ILE A 91 -14.47 0.00 1.80
C ILE A 91 -15.97 -0.16 2.06
N ASN A 92 -16.78 -0.11 1.01
CA ASN A 92 -18.23 -0.27 1.11
C ASN A 92 -18.61 -1.67 1.59
N ALA A 93 -17.99 -2.73 1.05
CA ALA A 93 -18.28 -4.10 1.44
C ALA A 93 -17.97 -4.35 2.92
N VAL A 94 -16.83 -3.87 3.40
CA VAL A 94 -16.41 -4.02 4.79
C VAL A 94 -17.30 -3.21 5.73
N ASN A 95 -17.63 -1.95 5.39
CA ASN A 95 -18.46 -1.09 6.23
C ASN A 95 -19.91 -1.57 6.36
N HIS A 96 -20.45 -2.23 5.32
CA HIS A 96 -21.81 -2.79 5.35
C HIS A 96 -21.84 -4.24 5.88
N ASN A 97 -20.70 -4.79 6.25
CA ASN A 97 -20.56 -6.15 6.81
C ASN A 97 -21.29 -7.22 5.99
N VAL A 98 -21.07 -7.20 4.66
CA VAL A 98 -21.71 -8.15 3.73
C VAL A 98 -21.01 -9.51 3.68
N GLY A 99 -20.08 -9.79 4.61
CA GLY A 99 -19.33 -11.05 4.66
C GLY A 99 -18.17 -11.13 3.66
N ILE A 100 -17.82 -10.03 2.99
CA ILE A 100 -16.69 -9.91 2.05
C ILE A 100 -15.54 -9.22 2.78
N ASN A 101 -14.49 -9.96 3.11
CA ASN A 101 -13.38 -9.44 3.92
C ASN A 101 -11.99 -9.96 3.51
N LYS A 102 -11.88 -10.77 2.45
CA LYS A 102 -10.62 -11.31 1.94
C LYS A 102 -10.37 -10.84 0.52
N PHE A 103 -9.29 -10.09 0.31
CA PHE A 103 -8.96 -9.45 -0.95
C PHE A 103 -7.56 -9.85 -1.43
N LEU A 104 -7.42 -10.17 -2.72
CA LEU A 104 -6.13 -10.43 -3.34
C LEU A 104 -5.80 -9.29 -4.32
N PHE A 105 -4.68 -8.61 -4.08
CA PHE A 105 -4.15 -7.57 -4.95
C PHE A 105 -3.08 -8.19 -5.85
N GLU A 106 -3.35 -8.26 -7.14
CA GLU A 106 -2.43 -8.77 -8.13
C GLU A 106 -1.84 -7.66 -9.00
N GLY A 107 -0.67 -7.87 -9.55
CA GLY A 107 -0.05 -6.96 -10.51
C GLY A 107 1.46 -6.94 -10.40
N LEU A 108 2.12 -6.30 -11.36
CA LEU A 108 3.57 -6.23 -11.45
C LEU A 108 4.20 -5.48 -10.26
N PRO A 109 5.48 -5.72 -9.97
CA PRO A 109 6.20 -4.98 -8.93
C PRO A 109 6.11 -3.47 -9.16
N GLY A 110 5.95 -2.71 -8.07
CA GLY A 110 5.88 -1.25 -8.14
C GLY A 110 4.52 -0.67 -8.58
N SER A 111 3.49 -1.49 -8.82
CA SER A 111 2.14 -1.02 -9.19
C SER A 111 1.35 -0.38 -8.04
N GLY A 112 1.85 -0.44 -6.79
CA GLY A 112 1.24 0.26 -5.65
C GLY A 112 0.37 -0.62 -4.74
N LYS A 113 0.37 -1.94 -4.87
CA LYS A 113 -0.46 -2.89 -4.10
C LYS A 113 -0.32 -2.73 -2.59
N THR A 114 0.91 -2.75 -2.08
CA THR A 114 1.22 -2.61 -0.65
C THR A 114 0.77 -1.25 -0.11
N GLU A 115 1.01 -0.17 -0.86
CA GLU A 115 0.56 1.16 -0.48
C GLU A 115 -0.97 1.26 -0.48
N ALA A 116 -1.64 0.66 -1.46
CA ALA A 116 -3.11 0.59 -1.49
C ALA A 116 -3.67 -0.16 -0.28
N ALA A 117 -3.05 -1.27 0.15
CA ALA A 117 -3.45 -1.99 1.36
C ALA A 117 -3.35 -1.11 2.62
N LYS A 118 -2.28 -0.29 2.75
CA LYS A 118 -2.14 0.69 3.84
C LYS A 118 -3.24 1.75 3.78
N HIS A 119 -3.58 2.23 2.57
CA HIS A 119 -4.67 3.19 2.38
C HIS A 119 -6.02 2.60 2.75
N VAL A 120 -6.30 1.34 2.38
CA VAL A 120 -7.53 0.64 2.79
C VAL A 120 -7.64 0.58 4.31
N ALA A 121 -6.57 0.18 5.01
CA ALA A 121 -6.57 0.14 6.47
C ALA A 121 -6.85 1.51 7.09
N ARG A 122 -6.21 2.58 6.57
CA ARG A 122 -6.44 3.95 7.01
C ARG A 122 -7.87 4.44 6.76
N LEU A 123 -8.43 4.15 5.57
CA LEU A 123 -9.80 4.58 5.22
C LEU A 123 -10.87 3.85 6.01
N LEU A 124 -10.58 2.62 6.44
CA LEU A 124 -11.44 1.84 7.32
C LEU A 124 -11.26 2.20 8.81
N ASP A 125 -10.30 3.07 9.15
CA ASP A 125 -9.88 3.37 10.53
C ASP A 125 -9.55 2.09 11.32
N ARG A 126 -8.77 1.19 10.69
CA ARG A 126 -8.37 -0.10 11.26
C ARG A 126 -6.86 -0.19 11.43
N LEU A 127 -6.42 -0.92 12.46
CA LEU A 127 -5.01 -1.24 12.68
C LEU A 127 -4.53 -2.19 11.59
N LEU A 128 -3.35 -1.92 11.03
CA LEU A 128 -2.72 -2.77 10.03
C LEU A 128 -1.63 -3.62 10.64
N PHE A 129 -1.74 -4.93 10.48
CA PHE A 129 -0.69 -5.89 10.80
C PHE A 129 -0.17 -6.53 9.53
N CYS A 130 1.15 -6.51 9.35
CA CYS A 130 1.82 -7.16 8.23
C CYS A 130 2.44 -8.47 8.71
N VAL A 131 2.21 -9.55 7.96
CA VAL A 131 2.81 -10.85 8.22
C VAL A 131 4.28 -10.84 7.80
N ASN A 132 5.17 -11.25 8.71
CA ASN A 132 6.59 -11.38 8.43
C ASN A 132 6.91 -12.78 7.91
N PHE A 133 7.07 -12.90 6.60
CA PHE A 133 7.38 -14.19 5.95
C PHE A 133 8.79 -14.69 6.25
N ASP A 134 9.76 -13.81 6.54
CA ASP A 134 11.13 -14.22 6.87
C ASP A 134 11.16 -15.11 8.12
N ASN A 135 10.31 -14.83 9.09
CA ASN A 135 10.19 -15.63 10.30
C ASN A 135 9.31 -16.88 10.12
N LEU A 136 8.51 -16.92 9.04
CA LEU A 136 7.64 -18.05 8.72
C LEU A 136 8.39 -19.19 8.07
N ILE A 137 9.30 -18.88 7.17
CA ILE A 137 10.04 -19.85 6.36
C ILE A 137 11.24 -20.35 7.18
N ASP A 138 11.26 -21.62 7.48
CA ASP A 138 12.37 -22.26 8.19
C ASP A 138 12.97 -23.37 7.30
N SER A 139 14.28 -23.48 7.30
CA SER A 139 15.00 -24.54 6.59
C SER A 139 14.75 -25.94 7.14
N LYS A 140 14.17 -26.04 8.37
CA LYS A 140 13.86 -27.32 8.99
C LYS A 140 12.52 -27.87 8.51
N LEU A 141 12.53 -29.10 8.07
CA LEU A 141 11.36 -29.83 7.55
C LEU A 141 10.16 -29.74 8.49
N GLY A 142 9.01 -29.26 8.01
CA GLY A 142 7.77 -29.15 8.76
C GLY A 142 7.70 -28.00 9.77
N GLN A 143 8.73 -27.19 9.99
CA GLN A 143 8.67 -26.05 10.90
C GLN A 143 7.87 -24.90 10.27
N THR A 144 8.03 -24.64 8.99
CA THR A 144 7.21 -23.67 8.22
C THR A 144 5.72 -23.94 8.40
N ASN A 145 5.30 -25.20 8.31
CA ASN A 145 3.90 -25.60 8.52
C ASN A 145 3.38 -25.23 9.91
N LYS A 146 4.20 -25.43 10.94
CA LYS A 146 3.83 -25.07 12.33
C LYS A 146 3.78 -23.56 12.52
N ASN A 147 4.71 -22.83 11.90
CA ASN A 147 4.76 -21.38 11.97
C ASN A 147 3.54 -20.74 11.31
N ILE A 148 3.09 -21.26 10.15
CA ILE A 148 1.86 -20.80 9.49
C ILE A 148 0.66 -20.97 10.41
N VAL A 149 0.49 -22.13 11.03
CA VAL A 149 -0.61 -22.36 11.99
C VAL A 149 -0.53 -21.39 13.18
N LYS A 150 0.67 -21.11 13.69
CA LYS A 150 0.86 -20.13 14.77
C LYS A 150 0.41 -18.72 14.35
N VAL A 151 0.85 -18.25 13.18
CA VAL A 151 0.43 -16.94 12.64
C VAL A 151 -1.09 -16.83 12.57
N PHE A 152 -1.76 -17.82 11.99
CA PHE A 152 -3.22 -17.78 11.91
C PHE A 152 -3.90 -17.88 13.28
N ASN A 153 -3.30 -18.55 14.25
CA ASN A 153 -3.77 -18.53 15.63
C ASN A 153 -3.60 -17.15 16.27
N GLU A 154 -2.47 -16.47 16.05
CA GLU A 154 -2.24 -15.10 16.52
C GLU A 154 -3.23 -14.13 15.86
N ILE A 155 -3.44 -14.23 14.53
CA ILE A 155 -4.46 -13.45 13.82
C ILE A 155 -5.85 -13.69 14.43
N GLY A 156 -6.21 -14.94 14.68
CA GLY A 156 -7.50 -15.29 15.29
C GLY A 156 -7.64 -14.83 16.75
N ALA A 157 -6.54 -14.58 17.45
CA ALA A 157 -6.51 -14.11 18.84
C ALA A 157 -6.45 -12.58 18.94
N LEU A 158 -6.27 -11.83 17.82
CA LEU A 158 -6.23 -10.38 17.85
C LEU A 158 -7.50 -9.80 18.48
N PRO A 159 -7.36 -8.86 19.44
CA PRO A 159 -8.49 -8.19 20.04
C PRO A 159 -9.21 -7.30 19.00
N CYS A 160 -10.50 -7.09 19.17
CA CYS A 160 -11.30 -6.23 18.31
C CYS A 160 -11.15 -6.55 16.81
N SER A 161 -11.48 -7.79 16.43
CA SER A 161 -11.34 -8.32 15.07
C SER A 161 -11.92 -7.39 13.98
N ASN A 162 -12.97 -6.63 14.29
CA ASN A 162 -13.60 -5.64 13.43
C ASN A 162 -12.79 -4.34 13.25
N LYS A 163 -11.68 -4.16 13.96
CA LYS A 163 -10.77 -3.02 13.86
C LYS A 163 -9.39 -3.39 13.32
N VAL A 164 -9.28 -4.53 12.66
CA VAL A 164 -7.99 -5.07 12.19
C VAL A 164 -8.03 -5.32 10.68
N VAL A 165 -6.92 -4.98 10.03
CA VAL A 165 -6.55 -5.42 8.67
C VAL A 165 -5.25 -6.21 8.79
N VAL A 166 -5.19 -7.39 8.19
CA VAL A 166 -3.98 -8.21 8.10
C VAL A 166 -3.51 -8.23 6.66
N LEU A 167 -2.25 -7.84 6.44
CA LEU A 167 -1.60 -7.82 5.15
C LEU A 167 -0.62 -9.00 5.03
N PHE A 168 -0.86 -9.85 4.06
CA PHE A 168 0.09 -10.84 3.57
C PHE A 168 0.80 -10.26 2.34
N ASP A 169 1.88 -9.52 2.57
CA ASP A 169 2.60 -8.85 1.48
C ASP A 169 3.50 -9.84 0.75
N GLU A 170 3.41 -9.88 -0.59
CA GLU A 170 4.14 -10.83 -1.43
C GLU A 170 3.93 -12.30 -1.04
N ILE A 171 2.68 -12.73 -0.91
CA ILE A 171 2.33 -14.10 -0.52
C ILE A 171 2.88 -15.17 -1.49
N ASP A 172 3.32 -14.76 -2.67
CA ASP A 172 4.02 -15.58 -3.66
C ASP A 172 5.40 -16.09 -3.18
N VAL A 173 6.01 -15.47 -2.17
CA VAL A 173 7.22 -16.02 -1.52
C VAL A 173 6.96 -17.45 -1.05
N ILE A 174 5.78 -17.73 -0.53
CA ILE A 174 5.35 -19.08 -0.17
C ILE A 174 5.17 -19.98 -1.41
N ALA A 175 4.83 -19.41 -2.57
CA ALA A 175 4.64 -20.14 -3.82
C ALA A 175 5.94 -20.38 -4.60
N LEU A 176 6.93 -19.47 -4.48
CA LEU A 176 8.21 -19.52 -5.18
C LEU A 176 9.17 -20.58 -4.63
N ASP A 177 9.08 -20.90 -3.37
CA ASP A 177 9.81 -22.05 -2.82
C ASP A 177 9.54 -23.36 -3.61
N ARG A 178 8.45 -23.39 -4.42
CA ARG A 178 8.15 -24.49 -5.36
C ARG A 178 9.23 -24.69 -6.42
N ILE A 179 9.91 -23.64 -6.84
CA ILE A 179 10.85 -23.69 -7.99
C ILE A 179 12.24 -24.16 -7.54
N ASN A 180 12.61 -23.88 -6.30
CA ASN A 180 13.94 -24.10 -5.76
C ASN A 180 14.10 -25.34 -4.85
N SER A 181 12.99 -25.91 -4.35
CA SER A 181 13.06 -27.12 -3.50
C SER A 181 12.78 -28.38 -4.31
N HIS A 182 13.64 -29.37 -4.19
CA HIS A 182 13.49 -30.71 -4.80
C HIS A 182 12.29 -31.52 -4.25
N ASP A 183 11.46 -30.93 -3.35
CA ASP A 183 10.34 -31.65 -2.71
C ASP A 183 8.98 -30.98 -2.99
N VAL A 184 8.43 -31.28 -4.16
CA VAL A 184 7.09 -30.87 -4.62
C VAL A 184 5.98 -31.23 -3.61
N ARG A 185 6.23 -32.23 -2.72
CA ARG A 185 5.23 -32.71 -1.75
C ARG A 185 5.07 -31.78 -0.54
N GLU A 186 6.12 -31.12 -0.08
CA GLU A 186 6.02 -30.20 1.07
C GLU A 186 5.21 -28.94 0.74
N MET A 187 5.37 -28.44 -0.44
CA MET A 187 4.73 -27.21 -0.89
C MET A 187 3.22 -27.36 -1.09
N GLY A 188 2.76 -28.52 -1.57
CA GLY A 188 1.33 -28.83 -1.59
C GLY A 188 0.73 -28.82 -0.18
N ARG A 189 1.53 -29.17 0.85
CA ARG A 189 1.13 -29.11 2.26
C ARG A 189 1.01 -27.68 2.78
N VAL A 190 1.97 -26.81 2.49
CA VAL A 190 1.95 -25.39 2.88
C VAL A 190 0.69 -24.70 2.32
N THR A 191 0.45 -24.81 1.01
CA THR A 191 -0.76 -24.26 0.39
C THR A 191 -2.03 -24.81 1.04
N SER A 192 -2.09 -26.13 1.26
CA SER A 192 -3.24 -26.78 1.89
C SER A 192 -3.48 -26.29 3.33
N ILE A 193 -2.44 -25.98 4.08
CA ILE A 193 -2.55 -25.41 5.42
C ILE A 193 -3.10 -23.99 5.35
N ILE A 194 -2.58 -23.14 4.46
CA ILE A 194 -3.07 -21.77 4.30
C ILE A 194 -4.56 -21.78 3.91
N LEU A 195 -4.96 -22.63 2.97
CA LEU A 195 -6.36 -22.80 2.58
C LEU A 195 -7.25 -23.14 3.78
N ARG A 196 -6.85 -24.14 4.55
CA ARG A 196 -7.58 -24.55 5.75
C ARG A 196 -7.67 -23.44 6.80
N GLU A 197 -6.58 -22.72 7.01
CA GLU A 197 -6.56 -21.65 8.01
C GLU A 197 -7.37 -20.43 7.58
N LEU A 198 -7.39 -20.09 6.28
CA LEU A 198 -8.28 -19.06 5.73
C LEU A 198 -9.77 -19.45 5.89
N ASP A 199 -10.10 -20.72 5.61
CA ASP A 199 -11.45 -21.24 5.83
C ASP A 199 -11.82 -21.18 7.32
N ARG A 200 -10.90 -21.56 8.23
CA ARG A 200 -11.09 -21.51 9.69
C ARG A 200 -11.37 -20.09 10.19
N LEU A 201 -10.67 -19.07 9.68
CA LEU A 201 -10.95 -17.67 10.06
C LEU A 201 -12.36 -17.23 9.65
N THR A 202 -12.83 -17.72 8.50
CA THR A 202 -14.22 -17.49 8.05
C THR A 202 -15.22 -18.16 8.99
N ASP A 203 -14.99 -19.43 9.35
CA ASP A 203 -15.87 -20.20 10.25
C ASP A 203 -15.98 -19.58 11.65
N LEU A 204 -14.90 -18.93 12.12
CA LEU A 204 -14.90 -18.21 13.40
C LEU A 204 -15.68 -16.89 13.35
N ASN A 205 -16.28 -16.56 12.20
CA ASN A 205 -17.04 -15.34 11.97
C ASN A 205 -16.30 -14.06 12.41
N LYS A 206 -14.98 -14.03 12.15
CA LYS A 206 -14.12 -12.90 12.49
C LYS A 206 -14.22 -11.83 11.41
N GLU A 207 -14.50 -10.61 11.80
CA GLU A 207 -14.61 -9.45 10.90
C GLU A 207 -13.23 -8.86 10.51
N ILE A 208 -12.17 -9.66 10.67
CA ILE A 208 -10.82 -9.27 10.25
C ILE A 208 -10.80 -9.13 8.73
N VAL A 209 -10.28 -8.01 8.25
CA VAL A 209 -10.02 -7.82 6.82
C VAL A 209 -8.67 -8.42 6.48
N ILE A 210 -8.63 -9.29 5.51
CA ILE A 210 -7.40 -9.91 5.00
C ILE A 210 -7.11 -9.35 3.61
N ILE A 211 -5.92 -8.80 3.42
CA ILE A 211 -5.43 -8.37 2.12
C ILE A 211 -4.15 -9.16 1.85
N ALA A 212 -4.08 -9.83 0.71
CA ALA A 212 -2.86 -10.44 0.22
C ALA A 212 -2.39 -9.73 -1.05
N THR A 213 -1.07 -9.58 -1.22
CA THR A 213 -0.50 -9.06 -2.47
C THR A 213 0.31 -10.14 -3.18
N THR A 214 0.32 -10.12 -4.51
CA THR A 214 1.16 -11.01 -5.31
C THR A 214 1.67 -10.33 -6.57
N ASN A 215 2.90 -10.68 -6.96
CA ASN A 215 3.51 -10.30 -8.23
C ASN A 215 3.41 -11.44 -9.27
N LEU A 216 2.98 -12.64 -8.88
CA LEU A 216 3.01 -13.86 -9.67
C LEU A 216 1.65 -14.56 -9.76
N PHE A 217 0.60 -13.78 -10.06
CA PHE A 217 -0.78 -14.29 -10.11
C PHE A 217 -0.97 -15.50 -11.02
N SER A 218 -0.29 -15.53 -12.18
CA SER A 218 -0.35 -16.63 -13.13
C SER A 218 0.11 -17.99 -12.55
N ASN A 219 0.96 -17.94 -11.51
CA ASN A 219 1.52 -19.13 -10.86
C ASN A 219 0.72 -19.55 -9.61
N PHE A 220 -0.31 -18.78 -9.27
CA PHE A 220 -1.13 -19.06 -8.08
C PHE A 220 -2.04 -20.28 -8.30
N ASP A 221 -2.15 -21.08 -7.23
CA ASP A 221 -3.12 -22.18 -7.21
C ASP A 221 -4.55 -21.61 -7.26
N LYS A 222 -5.35 -22.11 -8.19
CA LYS A 222 -6.76 -21.74 -8.34
C LYS A 222 -7.59 -21.98 -7.08
N ALA A 223 -7.20 -22.96 -6.25
CA ALA A 223 -7.85 -23.21 -4.98
C ALA A 223 -7.60 -22.09 -3.98
N LEU A 224 -6.38 -21.48 -3.99
CA LEU A 224 -6.05 -20.34 -3.14
C LEU A 224 -6.81 -19.09 -3.58
N ILE A 225 -6.85 -18.81 -4.89
CA ILE A 225 -7.62 -17.67 -5.44
C ILE A 225 -9.08 -17.71 -5.01
N ARG A 226 -9.70 -18.89 -5.01
CA ARG A 226 -11.11 -19.08 -4.62
C ARG A 226 -11.41 -18.78 -3.13
N ARG A 227 -10.40 -18.63 -2.28
CA ARG A 227 -10.57 -18.24 -0.86
C ARG A 227 -10.60 -16.74 -0.66
N PHE A 228 -10.23 -16.00 -1.70
CA PHE A 228 -10.40 -14.56 -1.69
C PHE A 228 -11.76 -14.20 -2.30
N ASP A 229 -12.44 -13.27 -1.64
CA ASP A 229 -13.77 -12.83 -2.05
C ASP A 229 -13.71 -11.95 -3.30
N ALA A 230 -12.61 -11.19 -3.47
CA ALA A 230 -12.35 -10.42 -4.68
C ALA A 230 -10.85 -10.36 -5.00
N VAL A 231 -10.57 -10.30 -6.30
CA VAL A 231 -9.23 -10.09 -6.86
C VAL A 231 -9.20 -8.73 -7.54
N ILE A 232 -8.25 -7.89 -7.15
CA ILE A 232 -8.06 -6.54 -7.69
C ILE A 232 -6.78 -6.52 -8.51
N ASN A 233 -6.92 -6.23 -9.79
CA ASN A 233 -5.79 -6.14 -10.70
C ASN A 233 -5.22 -4.72 -10.71
N PHE A 234 -3.93 -4.60 -10.39
CA PHE A 234 -3.18 -3.34 -10.34
C PHE A 234 -2.39 -3.04 -11.63
N ASP A 235 -2.51 -3.85 -12.68
CA ASP A 235 -1.82 -3.59 -13.96
C ASP A 235 -2.65 -2.75 -14.94
N ARG A 236 -3.72 -2.09 -14.47
CA ARG A 236 -4.66 -1.31 -15.27
C ARG A 236 -4.27 0.16 -15.44
N TYR A 237 -2.96 0.48 -15.34
CA TYR A 237 -2.47 1.83 -15.59
C TYR A 237 -2.42 2.12 -17.09
N LYS A 238 -3.04 3.22 -17.50
CA LYS A 238 -2.87 3.81 -18.82
C LYS A 238 -1.70 4.80 -18.78
N LYS A 239 -1.17 5.18 -19.94
CA LYS A 239 -0.07 6.15 -20.02
C LYS A 239 -0.43 7.48 -19.37
N GLU A 240 -1.67 7.92 -19.52
CA GLU A 240 -2.22 9.14 -18.94
C GLU A 240 -2.19 9.10 -17.42
N ASP A 241 -2.59 7.97 -16.81
CA ASP A 241 -2.55 7.78 -15.35
C ASP A 241 -1.13 7.87 -14.81
N LEU A 242 -0.15 7.25 -15.51
CA LEU A 242 1.26 7.29 -15.12
C LEU A 242 1.86 8.69 -15.27
N ILE A 243 1.40 9.48 -16.24
CA ILE A 243 1.78 10.91 -16.37
C ILE A 243 1.26 11.69 -15.16
N GLU A 244 0.00 11.51 -14.75
CA GLU A 244 -0.58 12.17 -13.59
C GLU A 244 0.15 11.80 -12.29
N VAL A 245 0.44 10.51 -12.12
CA VAL A 245 1.26 9.99 -11.01
C VAL A 245 2.64 10.65 -10.98
N GLY A 246 3.28 10.75 -12.14
CA GLY A 246 4.59 11.40 -12.27
C GLY A 246 4.55 12.91 -11.92
N GLU A 247 3.54 13.63 -12.39
CA GLU A 247 3.31 15.04 -12.05
C GLU A 247 3.06 15.23 -10.55
N TYR A 248 2.30 14.32 -9.94
CA TYR A 248 2.07 14.34 -8.51
C TYR A 248 3.37 14.14 -7.70
N TYR A 249 4.17 13.13 -8.01
CA TYR A 249 5.44 12.89 -7.33
C TYR A 249 6.43 14.04 -7.54
N PHE A 250 6.54 14.52 -8.76
CA PHE A 250 7.40 15.67 -9.03
C PHE A 250 7.00 16.89 -8.21
N SER A 251 5.71 17.23 -8.20
CA SER A 251 5.17 18.37 -7.44
C SER A 251 5.36 18.23 -5.93
N SER A 252 5.32 17.00 -5.43
CA SER A 252 5.57 16.70 -4.02
C SER A 252 7.04 16.86 -3.66
N PHE A 253 7.96 16.28 -4.46
CA PHE A 253 9.38 16.23 -4.11
C PHE A 253 10.11 17.55 -4.39
N VAL A 254 9.77 18.24 -5.50
CA VAL A 254 10.45 19.49 -5.88
C VAL A 254 10.34 20.59 -4.82
N LYS A 255 9.34 20.52 -3.93
CA LYS A 255 9.16 21.46 -2.82
C LYS A 255 10.33 21.44 -1.83
N ASN A 256 11.02 20.30 -1.72
CA ASN A 256 12.14 20.11 -0.81
C ASN A 256 13.46 20.71 -1.36
N PHE A 257 13.48 21.14 -2.62
CA PHE A 257 14.66 21.69 -3.29
C PHE A 257 14.47 23.19 -3.57
N LYS A 258 15.35 24.01 -2.99
CA LYS A 258 15.20 25.49 -3.03
C LYS A 258 15.72 26.14 -4.31
N ASN A 259 16.76 25.59 -4.93
CA ASN A 259 17.50 26.21 -6.05
C ASN A 259 17.20 25.58 -7.41
N ILE A 260 16.19 24.74 -7.52
CA ILE A 260 15.81 24.05 -8.76
C ILE A 260 14.63 24.78 -9.43
N SER A 261 14.72 25.00 -10.73
CA SER A 261 13.59 25.51 -11.51
C SER A 261 12.44 24.51 -11.54
N LYS A 262 11.22 24.98 -11.24
CA LYS A 262 10.01 24.12 -11.21
C LYS A 262 9.33 24.07 -12.58
N ASP A 263 10.05 23.62 -13.61
CA ASP A 263 9.51 23.54 -14.97
C ASP A 263 8.64 22.26 -15.14
N THR A 264 7.43 22.31 -14.59
CA THR A 264 6.44 21.22 -14.69
C THR A 264 6.03 20.94 -16.13
N ARG A 265 6.05 21.95 -17.00
CA ARG A 265 5.69 21.79 -18.41
C ARG A 265 6.71 20.92 -19.15
N LEU A 266 7.99 21.21 -18.98
CA LEU A 266 9.06 20.43 -19.60
C LEU A 266 9.13 19.03 -19.00
N PHE A 267 8.96 18.89 -17.67
CA PHE A 267 8.87 17.61 -17.00
C PHE A 267 7.74 16.74 -17.58
N LYS A 268 6.53 17.28 -17.70
CA LYS A 268 5.39 16.57 -18.32
C LYS A 268 5.66 16.16 -19.76
N LYS A 269 6.37 17.01 -20.49
CA LYS A 269 6.72 16.74 -21.89
C LYS A 269 7.70 15.58 -22.02
N ILE A 270 8.66 15.46 -21.11
CA ILE A 270 9.58 14.32 -21.05
C ILE A 270 8.79 13.03 -20.78
N LEU A 271 7.84 13.05 -19.84
CA LEU A 271 6.96 11.89 -19.59
C LEU A 271 6.20 11.47 -20.85
N LYS A 272 5.62 12.44 -21.58
CA LYS A 272 4.88 12.18 -22.83
C LYS A 272 5.77 11.64 -23.95
N ALA A 273 7.03 12.07 -24.00
CA ALA A 273 8.01 11.68 -25.02
C ALA A 273 8.57 10.26 -24.81
N SER A 274 8.37 9.67 -23.64
CA SER A 274 8.70 8.26 -23.39
C SER A 274 7.68 7.34 -24.06
N ASP A 275 8.14 6.29 -24.72
CA ASP A 275 7.27 5.31 -25.37
C ASP A 275 6.57 4.44 -24.35
N VAL A 276 7.29 4.05 -23.29
CA VAL A 276 6.77 3.26 -22.18
C VAL A 276 7.13 3.96 -20.87
N LEU A 277 6.15 4.13 -20.00
CA LEU A 277 6.36 4.63 -18.65
C LEU A 277 6.44 3.47 -17.66
N PRO A 278 7.37 3.53 -16.71
CA PRO A 278 7.44 2.53 -15.66
C PRO A 278 6.27 2.70 -14.66
N TYR A 279 5.99 1.64 -13.90
CA TYR A 279 4.97 1.67 -12.84
C TYR A 279 5.31 2.70 -11.74
N PRO A 280 4.30 3.12 -10.94
CA PRO A 280 4.44 4.19 -9.95
C PRO A 280 5.65 4.10 -9.04
N GLY A 281 6.01 2.90 -8.58
CA GLY A 281 7.15 2.69 -7.68
C GLY A 281 8.49 3.02 -8.33
N GLU A 282 8.71 2.55 -9.54
CA GLU A 282 9.93 2.82 -10.32
C GLU A 282 9.95 4.29 -10.78
N LEU A 283 8.82 4.80 -11.27
CA LEU A 283 8.68 6.21 -11.66
C LEU A 283 9.00 7.16 -10.50
N LYS A 284 8.50 6.85 -9.30
CA LYS A 284 8.82 7.58 -8.07
C LYS A 284 10.33 7.60 -7.81
N ASN A 285 10.99 6.45 -7.95
CA ASN A 285 12.43 6.34 -7.74
C ASN A 285 13.23 7.14 -8.77
N ILE A 286 12.86 7.07 -10.05
CA ILE A 286 13.51 7.84 -11.13
C ILE A 286 13.39 9.34 -10.85
N ILE A 287 12.21 9.84 -10.48
CA ILE A 287 11.99 11.24 -10.14
C ILE A 287 12.85 11.65 -8.93
N LYS A 288 12.81 10.86 -7.87
CA LYS A 288 13.53 11.11 -6.63
C LYS A 288 15.03 11.18 -6.85
N THR A 289 15.60 10.20 -7.56
CA THR A 289 17.03 10.13 -7.85
C THR A 289 17.46 11.26 -8.81
N SER A 290 16.65 11.59 -9.80
CA SER A 290 16.96 12.70 -10.71
C SER A 290 17.04 14.04 -10.00
N LEU A 291 16.16 14.29 -9.02
CA LEU A 291 16.19 15.48 -8.17
C LEU A 291 17.36 15.46 -7.17
N ALA A 292 17.55 14.32 -6.48
CA ALA A 292 18.53 14.21 -5.40
C ALA A 292 19.99 14.26 -5.88
N PHE A 293 20.27 13.74 -7.08
CA PHE A 293 21.61 13.73 -7.66
C PHE A 293 21.86 14.88 -8.65
N SER A 294 20.90 15.82 -8.77
CA SER A 294 21.12 16.99 -9.63
C SER A 294 22.17 17.92 -9.05
N ASP A 295 22.93 18.56 -9.93
CA ASP A 295 23.86 19.61 -9.58
C ASP A 295 23.07 20.85 -9.14
N VAL A 296 23.35 21.36 -7.93
CA VAL A 296 22.65 22.51 -7.34
C VAL A 296 22.93 23.83 -8.08
N ASP A 297 24.06 23.88 -8.80
CA ASP A 297 24.47 25.07 -9.55
C ASP A 297 23.88 25.10 -10.97
N LEU A 298 23.28 23.99 -11.42
CA LEU A 298 22.67 23.83 -12.74
C LEU A 298 21.14 23.73 -12.64
N GLU A 299 20.45 24.79 -12.98
CA GLU A 299 19.01 24.99 -12.83
C GLU A 299 18.14 23.84 -13.41
N TYR A 300 18.60 23.21 -14.50
CA TYR A 300 17.84 22.17 -15.23
C TYR A 300 18.52 20.81 -15.25
N ASP A 301 19.57 20.56 -14.45
CA ASP A 301 20.30 19.29 -14.46
C ASP A 301 19.38 18.11 -14.06
N TYR A 302 18.43 18.33 -13.16
CA TYR A 302 17.47 17.30 -12.79
C TYR A 302 16.60 16.83 -13.96
N LEU A 303 16.25 17.72 -14.93
CA LEU A 303 15.49 17.35 -16.13
C LEU A 303 16.35 16.55 -17.11
N ARG A 304 17.66 16.88 -17.24
CA ARG A 304 18.61 16.09 -18.03
C ARG A 304 18.75 14.68 -17.48
N ARG A 305 18.93 14.56 -16.15
CA ARG A 305 19.00 13.28 -15.46
C ARG A 305 17.69 12.48 -15.58
N PHE A 306 16.57 13.18 -15.44
CA PHE A 306 15.24 12.58 -15.59
C PHE A 306 15.04 12.03 -17.01
N TYR A 307 15.41 12.80 -18.03
CA TYR A 307 15.37 12.34 -19.41
C TYR A 307 16.25 11.10 -19.61
N ASN A 308 17.51 11.16 -19.14
CA ASN A 308 18.45 10.05 -19.27
C ASN A 308 17.97 8.76 -18.59
N ASN A 309 17.39 8.88 -17.40
CA ASN A 309 16.91 7.73 -16.62
C ASN A 309 15.61 7.15 -17.20
N LEU A 310 14.79 7.96 -17.85
CA LEU A 310 13.49 7.55 -18.36
C LEU A 310 13.50 7.10 -19.81
N ILE A 311 14.23 7.82 -20.67
CA ILE A 311 14.20 7.65 -22.14
C ILE A 311 15.52 7.08 -22.65
N GLY A 312 16.64 7.54 -22.09
CA GLY A 312 17.97 7.10 -22.48
C GLY A 312 18.93 8.27 -22.73
N ASN A 313 20.09 7.97 -23.30
CA ASN A 313 21.22 8.90 -23.43
C ASN A 313 20.84 10.18 -24.22
N LEU A 314 20.62 11.26 -23.51
CA LEU A 314 20.31 12.58 -24.06
C LEU A 314 21.49 13.13 -24.87
N ASP A 315 22.73 12.93 -24.40
CA ASP A 315 23.92 13.50 -25.07
C ASP A 315 24.17 12.84 -26.43
N GLY A 316 23.87 11.56 -26.56
CA GLY A 316 23.92 10.81 -27.83
C GLY A 316 22.69 11.00 -28.71
N THR A 317 21.62 11.66 -28.22
CA THR A 317 20.41 11.90 -29.00
C THR A 317 20.59 13.13 -29.89
N ASP A 318 20.31 12.95 -31.15
CA ASP A 318 20.32 14.07 -32.12
C ASP A 318 19.25 15.11 -31.76
N ILE A 319 19.59 16.38 -32.02
CA ILE A 319 18.70 17.54 -31.81
C ILE A 319 17.41 17.40 -32.64
N ASN A 320 17.50 16.86 -33.86
CA ASN A 320 16.36 16.65 -34.73
C ASN A 320 15.38 15.64 -34.16
N LYS A 321 15.86 14.51 -33.56
CA LYS A 321 15.02 13.55 -32.87
C LYS A 321 14.29 14.15 -31.67
N LEU A 322 14.92 15.09 -30.96
CA LEU A 322 14.25 15.84 -29.90
C LEU A 322 13.15 16.76 -30.45
N TYR A 323 13.47 17.43 -31.59
CA TYR A 323 12.53 18.32 -32.27
C TYR A 323 11.32 17.53 -32.82
N GLU A 324 11.52 16.36 -33.44
CA GLU A 324 10.49 15.45 -33.91
C GLU A 324 9.61 14.93 -32.75
N LYS A 325 10.20 14.71 -31.59
CA LYS A 325 9.46 14.38 -30.34
C LYS A 325 8.69 15.59 -29.78
N GLY A 326 8.72 16.73 -30.50
CA GLY A 326 7.97 17.94 -30.22
C GLY A 326 8.64 18.91 -29.25
N PHE A 327 9.91 18.71 -28.83
CA PHE A 327 10.62 19.69 -28.00
C PHE A 327 10.93 20.95 -28.77
N THR A 328 10.66 22.13 -28.21
CA THR A 328 11.00 23.39 -28.78
C THR A 328 12.50 23.70 -28.66
N VAL A 329 13.04 24.61 -29.47
CA VAL A 329 14.44 25.03 -29.40
C VAL A 329 14.86 25.45 -27.98
N ARG A 330 13.98 26.17 -27.25
CA ARG A 330 14.25 26.57 -25.86
C ARG A 330 14.25 25.39 -24.87
N GLU A 331 13.43 24.38 -25.08
CA GLU A 331 13.41 23.19 -24.25
C GLU A 331 14.64 22.32 -24.50
N ILE A 332 15.08 22.23 -25.76
CA ILE A 332 16.33 21.56 -26.17
C ILE A 332 17.55 22.26 -25.57
N GLU A 333 17.57 23.62 -25.60
CA GLU A 333 18.58 24.44 -24.92
C GLU A 333 18.71 24.05 -23.43
N LYS A 334 17.60 24.00 -22.71
CA LYS A 334 17.56 23.60 -21.29
C LYS A 334 18.06 22.16 -21.07
N LEU A 335 17.65 21.22 -21.91
CA LEU A 335 18.03 19.82 -21.79
C LEU A 335 19.50 19.57 -22.17
N LYS A 336 19.98 20.12 -23.29
CA LYS A 336 21.35 19.94 -23.81
C LYS A 336 22.38 20.87 -23.16
N GLY A 337 21.96 21.99 -22.56
CA GLY A 337 22.86 23.01 -22.06
C GLY A 337 23.59 23.78 -23.19
N GLU A 338 23.13 23.65 -24.42
CA GLU A 338 23.65 24.38 -25.59
C GLU A 338 22.88 25.69 -25.76
N SER A 339 23.53 26.76 -26.29
CA SER A 339 22.81 28.01 -26.52
C SER A 339 21.72 27.86 -27.59
N LYS A 340 20.62 28.62 -27.44
CA LYS A 340 19.50 28.64 -28.36
C LYS A 340 19.96 28.80 -29.83
N SER A 341 20.96 29.67 -30.07
CA SER A 341 21.52 29.93 -31.40
C SER A 341 22.28 28.73 -31.97
N ALA A 342 22.93 27.95 -31.11
CA ALA A 342 23.62 26.71 -31.50
C ALA A 342 22.62 25.64 -31.91
N VAL A 343 21.56 25.43 -31.08
CA VAL A 343 20.47 24.51 -31.38
C VAL A 343 19.77 24.86 -32.68
N ALA A 344 19.40 26.14 -32.89
CA ALA A 344 18.73 26.58 -34.11
C ALA A 344 19.61 26.39 -35.37
N ARG A 345 20.92 26.63 -35.25
CA ARG A 345 21.85 26.40 -36.40
C ARG A 345 22.00 24.91 -36.73
N LYS A 346 21.93 24.03 -35.76
CA LYS A 346 22.01 22.59 -36.00
C LYS A 346 20.76 22.06 -36.70
N LEU A 347 19.57 22.55 -36.35
CA LEU A 347 18.31 22.23 -36.99
C LEU A 347 18.25 22.71 -38.44
N ASN A 348 18.66 23.97 -38.73
CA ASN A 348 18.61 24.54 -40.08
C ASN A 348 19.64 23.93 -41.04
N LYS A 349 20.79 23.41 -40.54
CA LYS A 349 21.82 22.80 -41.40
C LYS A 349 21.39 21.49 -42.04
N GLU A 350 20.40 20.79 -41.53
CA GLU A 350 19.92 19.52 -42.08
C GLU A 350 18.72 19.71 -42.99
N ASP A 351 17.96 20.81 -42.85
CA ASP A 351 16.96 21.19 -43.87
C ASP A 351 17.63 21.49 -45.22
N ASP A 352 18.84 22.10 -45.20
CA ASP A 352 19.63 22.40 -46.41
C ASP A 352 20.32 21.16 -47.05
N ILE A 353 20.37 20.00 -46.38
CA ILE A 353 20.96 18.76 -46.89
C ILE A 353 19.92 17.82 -47.50
N ASN A 354 18.64 18.03 -47.16
CA ASN A 354 17.51 17.22 -47.65
C ASN A 354 16.71 17.90 -48.78
N GLU A 355 17.09 19.08 -49.23
CA GLU A 355 16.69 19.70 -50.50
C GLU A 355 17.74 19.40 -51.59
#